data_fad64a01bfc1f60e78c3123944b83e9c
#
_entry.id   fad64a01bfc1f60e78c3123944b83e9c
#
_cell.length_a   1.000
_cell.length_b   1.000
_cell.length_c   1.000
_cell.angle_alpha   90.00
_cell.angle_beta   90.00
_cell.angle_gamma   90.00
#
_symmetry.space_group_name_H-M   'P 1'
#
loop_
_entity.id
_entity.type
_entity.pdbx_description
1 polymer ?
#
loop_
_entity_poly.entity_id
_entity_poly.type
_entity_poly.pdbx_seq_one_letter_code
_entity_poly.pdbx_strand_id
1 'polypeptide(L)'
;ACDAGMGSSAMGASVLRNKIKQAGITGVTVVNQAIANLDGTADLVITQQQLTDRARAQSPDSMHVSVDNFMNSPKYDEVVELVRSQGAEGAAAQPAAASDAQTEPGAPAVLTADRVRIHPGSATRDEALKEAADVLVAAGAVTPDYLQAMHDREKSVSTFMGNGLAIPHGTNEAKDAVLGSALSVVRYDGGVDWDGDRATFVIGIAGKDGAHLQILSSIAELFSDEDDVAALNAAATPEELFALLSAVNEA
;
A
#
# COMPACT_ATOMS: atom_id res chain seq x y z
N ALA A 1 -1.96 -3.27 -11.23
CA ALA A 1 -1.41 -1.99 -11.69
C ALA A 1 -2.21 -0.83 -11.10
N CYS A 2 -1.60 0.31 -10.88
CA CYS A 2 -2.25 1.55 -10.50
C CYS A 2 -1.66 2.70 -11.33
N ASP A 3 -2.15 3.94 -11.10
CA ASP A 3 -1.77 5.10 -11.92
C ASP A 3 -0.24 5.32 -11.93
N ALA A 4 0.38 5.28 -10.76
CA ALA A 4 1.80 5.53 -10.58
C ALA A 4 2.68 4.27 -10.47
N GLY A 5 2.10 3.07 -10.42
CA GLY A 5 2.82 1.83 -10.17
C GLY A 5 3.40 1.72 -8.75
N MET A 6 2.97 2.59 -7.85
CA MET A 6 3.44 2.72 -6.48
C MET A 6 2.23 2.88 -5.55
N GLY A 7 2.33 2.49 -4.30
CA GLY A 7 1.20 2.57 -3.37
C GLY A 7 0.29 1.35 -3.45
N SER A 8 -1.01 1.55 -3.62
CA SER A 8 -2.03 0.51 -3.51
C SER A 8 -1.79 -0.74 -4.38
N SER A 9 -1.22 -0.60 -5.57
CA SER A 9 -0.90 -1.77 -6.41
C SER A 9 0.29 -2.59 -5.89
N ALA A 10 1.23 -1.98 -5.18
CA ALA A 10 2.32 -2.70 -4.54
C ALA A 10 1.79 -3.59 -3.41
N MET A 11 0.90 -3.04 -2.58
CA MET A 11 0.21 -3.78 -1.52
C MET A 11 -0.62 -4.94 -2.10
N GLY A 12 -1.45 -4.66 -3.13
CA GLY A 12 -2.23 -5.70 -3.80
C GLY A 12 -1.38 -6.80 -4.43
N ALA A 13 -0.21 -6.46 -4.95
CA ALA A 13 0.75 -7.46 -5.46
C ALA A 13 1.29 -8.34 -4.33
N SER A 14 1.57 -7.78 -3.15
CA SER A 14 2.01 -8.55 -1.97
C SER A 14 0.90 -9.49 -1.47
N VAL A 15 -0.33 -9.00 -1.34
CA VAL A 15 -1.49 -9.84 -0.97
C VAL A 15 -1.65 -11.02 -1.95
N LEU A 16 -1.60 -10.75 -3.25
CA LEU A 16 -1.74 -11.81 -4.25
C LEU A 16 -0.57 -12.82 -4.21
N ARG A 17 0.68 -12.34 -4.04
CA ARG A 17 1.84 -13.24 -3.88
C ARG A 17 1.66 -14.18 -2.69
N ASN A 18 1.21 -13.65 -1.55
CA ASN A 18 0.97 -14.45 -0.35
C ASN A 18 -0.13 -15.49 -0.59
N LYS A 19 -1.25 -15.12 -1.19
CA LYS A 19 -2.33 -16.07 -1.53
C LYS A 19 -1.86 -17.17 -2.50
N ILE A 20 -1.09 -16.84 -3.53
CA ILE A 20 -0.50 -17.79 -4.48
C ILE A 20 0.46 -18.74 -3.77
N LYS A 21 1.31 -18.21 -2.86
CA LYS A 21 2.25 -19.00 -2.05
C LYS A 21 1.50 -19.96 -1.12
N GLN A 22 0.48 -19.47 -0.41
CA GLN A 22 -0.37 -20.29 0.48
C GLN A 22 -1.11 -21.37 -0.30
N ALA A 23 -1.52 -21.09 -1.54
CA ALA A 23 -2.15 -22.07 -2.42
C ALA A 23 -1.17 -23.11 -3.01
N GLY A 24 0.14 -22.99 -2.73
CA GLY A 24 1.18 -23.90 -3.23
C GLY A 24 1.43 -23.78 -4.74
N ILE A 25 1.02 -22.69 -5.38
CA ILE A 25 1.15 -22.47 -6.81
C ILE A 25 2.56 -21.92 -7.10
N THR A 26 3.25 -22.53 -8.06
CA THR A 26 4.59 -22.12 -8.53
C THR A 26 4.55 -21.71 -9.99
N GLY A 27 5.58 -20.99 -10.46
CA GLY A 27 5.67 -20.58 -11.87
C GLY A 27 4.86 -19.30 -12.20
N VAL A 28 4.34 -18.60 -11.21
CA VAL A 28 3.60 -17.34 -11.39
C VAL A 28 4.44 -16.17 -10.88
N THR A 29 4.60 -15.17 -11.73
CA THR A 29 5.28 -13.91 -11.37
C THR A 29 4.24 -12.81 -11.17
N VAL A 30 4.22 -12.20 -10.01
CA VAL A 30 3.36 -11.05 -9.70
C VAL A 30 4.22 -9.81 -9.57
N VAL A 31 3.99 -8.84 -10.45
CA VAL A 31 4.67 -7.53 -10.45
C VAL A 31 3.67 -6.41 -10.28
N ASN A 32 4.10 -5.29 -9.71
CA ASN A 32 3.31 -4.07 -9.71
C ASN A 32 3.91 -3.07 -10.70
N GLN A 33 3.05 -2.45 -11.50
CA GLN A 33 3.46 -1.50 -12.53
C GLN A 33 2.50 -0.30 -12.58
N ALA A 34 3.00 0.83 -13.06
CA ALA A 34 2.13 1.92 -13.50
C ALA A 34 1.34 1.49 -14.74
N ILE A 35 0.09 1.95 -14.86
CA ILE A 35 -0.72 1.68 -16.05
C ILE A 35 -0.01 2.15 -17.32
N ALA A 36 0.68 3.30 -17.25
CA ALA A 36 1.44 3.84 -18.39
C ALA A 36 2.60 2.93 -18.84
N ASN A 37 3.05 2.01 -18.01
CA ASN A 37 4.15 1.08 -18.30
C ASN A 37 3.66 -0.33 -18.69
N LEU A 38 2.36 -0.54 -18.80
CA LEU A 38 1.83 -1.80 -19.30
C LEU A 38 2.18 -1.93 -20.80
N ASP A 39 2.84 -3.02 -21.14
CA ASP A 39 3.37 -3.30 -22.48
C ASP A 39 2.65 -4.46 -23.19
N GLY A 40 1.57 -4.97 -22.58
CA GLY A 40 0.78 -6.08 -23.11
C GLY A 40 1.43 -7.46 -22.91
N THR A 41 2.53 -7.56 -22.19
CA THR A 41 3.21 -8.84 -21.90
C THR A 41 2.62 -9.61 -20.72
N ALA A 42 1.81 -8.95 -19.89
CA ALA A 42 1.16 -9.57 -18.76
C ALA A 42 -0.07 -10.38 -19.21
N ASP A 43 -0.19 -11.64 -18.81
CA ASP A 43 -1.37 -12.47 -19.08
C ASP A 43 -2.61 -11.92 -18.37
N LEU A 44 -2.43 -11.36 -17.16
CA LEU A 44 -3.51 -10.84 -16.32
C LEU A 44 -3.10 -9.52 -15.67
N VAL A 45 -3.99 -8.54 -15.73
CA VAL A 45 -3.82 -7.21 -15.12
C VAL A 45 -4.93 -6.96 -14.10
N ILE A 46 -4.55 -6.72 -12.86
CA ILE A 46 -5.50 -6.39 -11.77
C ILE A 46 -5.40 -4.89 -11.49
N THR A 47 -6.53 -4.21 -11.48
CA THR A 47 -6.64 -2.78 -11.19
C THR A 47 -7.84 -2.47 -10.30
N GLN A 48 -7.80 -1.34 -9.62
CA GLN A 48 -8.98 -0.77 -9.00
C GLN A 48 -10.03 -0.42 -10.08
N GLN A 49 -11.32 -0.54 -9.75
CA GLN A 49 -12.43 -0.38 -10.70
C GLN A 49 -12.34 0.89 -11.55
N GLN A 50 -11.97 2.00 -10.93
CA GLN A 50 -11.85 3.31 -11.59
C GLN A 50 -10.73 3.38 -12.63
N LEU A 51 -9.78 2.45 -12.57
CA LEU A 51 -8.59 2.43 -13.43
C LEU A 51 -8.64 1.30 -14.49
N THR A 52 -9.63 0.41 -14.42
CA THR A 52 -9.69 -0.78 -15.26
C THR A 52 -9.82 -0.43 -16.75
N ASP A 53 -10.62 0.57 -17.11
CA ASP A 53 -10.79 0.97 -18.52
C ASP A 53 -9.51 1.57 -19.11
N ARG A 54 -8.75 2.34 -18.30
CA ARG A 54 -7.45 2.85 -18.72
C ARG A 54 -6.43 1.73 -18.91
N ALA A 55 -6.39 0.77 -17.99
CA ALA A 55 -5.50 -0.38 -18.11
C ALA A 55 -5.85 -1.23 -19.32
N ARG A 56 -7.14 -1.43 -19.60
CA ARG A 56 -7.61 -2.17 -20.79
C ARG A 56 -7.23 -1.47 -22.10
N ALA A 57 -7.30 -0.14 -22.13
CA ALA A 57 -6.84 0.62 -23.29
C ALA A 57 -5.33 0.50 -23.52
N GLN A 58 -4.54 0.38 -22.45
CA GLN A 58 -3.08 0.27 -22.53
C GLN A 58 -2.61 -1.16 -22.81
N SER A 59 -3.33 -2.18 -22.34
CA SER A 59 -2.98 -3.60 -22.49
C SER A 59 -4.23 -4.40 -22.92
N PRO A 60 -4.69 -4.26 -24.17
CA PRO A 60 -5.96 -4.82 -24.62
C PRO A 60 -5.95 -6.36 -24.69
N ASP A 61 -4.79 -6.97 -24.87
CA ASP A 61 -4.63 -8.43 -25.02
C ASP A 61 -4.56 -9.16 -23.67
N SER A 62 -4.38 -8.43 -22.57
CA SER A 62 -4.35 -9.00 -21.22
C SER A 62 -5.77 -9.27 -20.69
N MET A 63 -5.91 -10.28 -19.83
CA MET A 63 -7.13 -10.45 -19.04
C MET A 63 -7.18 -9.36 -17.96
N HIS A 64 -8.32 -8.70 -17.78
CA HIS A 64 -8.47 -7.63 -16.80
C HIS A 64 -9.41 -8.01 -15.67
N VAL A 65 -8.91 -7.94 -14.45
CA VAL A 65 -9.68 -8.12 -13.21
C VAL A 65 -9.78 -6.79 -12.48
N SER A 66 -11.02 -6.40 -12.19
CA SER A 66 -11.34 -5.19 -11.46
C SER A 66 -11.58 -5.51 -10.00
N VAL A 67 -10.86 -4.85 -9.09
CA VAL A 67 -11.04 -4.99 -7.64
C VAL A 67 -11.58 -3.68 -7.05
N ASP A 68 -12.40 -3.80 -6.03
CA ASP A 68 -12.92 -2.69 -5.23
C ASP A 68 -11.83 -2.10 -4.33
N ASN A 69 -11.05 -2.96 -3.70
CA ASN A 69 -9.83 -2.59 -2.98
C ASN A 69 -8.73 -3.63 -3.18
N PHE A 70 -7.47 -3.25 -2.89
CA PHE A 70 -6.32 -4.12 -3.11
C PHE A 70 -5.96 -5.01 -1.91
N MET A 71 -6.57 -4.82 -0.73
CA MET A 71 -6.21 -5.60 0.46
C MET A 71 -7.13 -6.79 0.68
N ASN A 72 -8.43 -6.62 0.44
CA ASN A 72 -9.43 -7.62 0.81
C ASN A 72 -10.50 -7.82 -0.28
N SER A 73 -10.09 -7.97 -1.54
CA SER A 73 -11.04 -8.28 -2.60
C SER A 73 -11.21 -9.79 -2.77
N PRO A 74 -12.45 -10.32 -2.76
CA PRO A 74 -12.70 -11.72 -3.05
C PRO A 74 -12.25 -12.14 -4.45
N LYS A 75 -12.00 -11.18 -5.34
CA LYS A 75 -11.47 -11.41 -6.68
C LYS A 75 -10.08 -12.05 -6.67
N TYR A 76 -9.30 -11.90 -5.62
CA TYR A 76 -8.01 -12.58 -5.51
C TYR A 76 -8.15 -14.10 -5.42
N ASP A 77 -9.18 -14.60 -4.75
CA ASP A 77 -9.42 -16.03 -4.66
C ASP A 77 -9.86 -16.59 -6.02
N GLU A 78 -10.69 -15.85 -6.77
CA GLU A 78 -11.04 -16.18 -8.16
C GLU A 78 -9.78 -16.22 -9.05
N VAL A 79 -8.86 -15.27 -8.89
CA VAL A 79 -7.58 -15.24 -9.63
C VAL A 79 -6.70 -16.44 -9.24
N VAL A 80 -6.60 -16.77 -7.96
CA VAL A 80 -5.82 -17.93 -7.49
C VAL A 80 -6.38 -19.22 -8.09
N GLU A 81 -7.70 -19.41 -8.11
CA GLU A 81 -8.33 -20.58 -8.73
C GLU A 81 -8.14 -20.60 -10.25
N LEU A 82 -8.22 -19.44 -10.90
CA LEU A 82 -7.96 -19.32 -12.34
C LEU A 82 -6.52 -19.74 -12.66
N VAL A 83 -5.55 -19.21 -11.93
CA VAL A 83 -4.12 -19.55 -12.08
C VAL A 83 -3.88 -21.03 -11.77
N ARG A 84 -4.51 -21.58 -10.74
CA ARG A 84 -4.43 -23.02 -10.42
C ARG A 84 -4.95 -23.87 -11.56
N SER A 85 -6.05 -23.48 -12.20
CA SER A 85 -6.65 -24.20 -13.30
C SER A 85 -5.84 -24.15 -14.60
N GLN A 86 -5.09 -23.06 -14.82
CA GLN A 86 -4.25 -22.86 -16.01
C GLN A 86 -2.80 -23.29 -15.79
N GLY A 87 -2.36 -23.45 -14.55
CA GLY A 87 -0.96 -23.66 -14.15
C GLY A 87 -0.43 -25.08 -14.31
N ALA A 88 -0.96 -25.90 -15.23
CA ALA A 88 -0.36 -27.20 -15.54
C ALA A 88 0.58 -27.20 -16.77
N GLU A 89 0.68 -26.12 -17.55
CA GLU A 89 1.54 -26.07 -18.73
C GLU A 89 2.29 -24.74 -18.84
N GLY A 90 3.55 -24.80 -18.45
CA GLY A 90 4.65 -24.08 -19.09
C GLY A 90 4.73 -22.58 -18.98
N ALA A 91 5.66 -22.10 -18.13
CA ALA A 91 6.56 -21.03 -18.57
C ALA A 91 7.77 -20.97 -17.64
N ALA A 92 8.94 -21.12 -18.21
CA ALA A 92 10.19 -20.73 -17.57
C ALA A 92 10.17 -19.20 -17.38
N ALA A 93 9.77 -18.75 -16.21
CA ALA A 93 9.85 -17.35 -15.84
C ALA A 93 11.31 -17.00 -15.58
N GLN A 94 11.86 -16.11 -16.37
CA GLN A 94 13.00 -15.31 -15.94
C GLN A 94 12.55 -14.52 -14.71
N PRO A 95 13.33 -14.49 -13.61
CA PRO A 95 13.07 -13.60 -12.52
C PRO A 95 13.19 -12.17 -13.06
N ALA A 96 12.07 -11.50 -13.25
CA ALA A 96 12.09 -10.06 -13.35
C ALA A 96 12.69 -9.55 -12.05
N ALA A 97 13.81 -8.86 -12.15
CA ALA A 97 14.55 -8.32 -11.05
C ALA A 97 13.58 -7.56 -10.13
N ALA A 98 13.33 -8.12 -8.94
CA ALA A 98 13.08 -7.29 -7.80
C ALA A 98 14.26 -6.29 -7.83
N SER A 99 13.97 -5.02 -8.01
CA SER A 99 14.98 -4.02 -7.69
C SER A 99 15.21 -4.20 -6.20
N ASP A 100 16.28 -4.90 -5.86
CA ASP A 100 16.86 -4.89 -4.54
C ASP A 100 17.20 -3.42 -4.26
N ALA A 101 16.25 -2.68 -3.73
CA ALA A 101 16.55 -1.48 -3.00
C ALA A 101 17.25 -2.00 -1.74
N GLN A 102 18.57 -2.17 -1.84
CA GLN A 102 19.42 -2.48 -0.72
C GLN A 102 19.21 -1.36 0.28
N THR A 103 18.64 -1.72 1.43
CA THR A 103 18.70 -0.85 2.61
C THR A 103 20.18 -0.66 2.89
N GLU A 104 20.71 0.52 2.60
CA GLU A 104 22.08 0.89 2.97
C GLU A 104 22.21 0.67 4.49
N PRO A 105 23.24 -0.03 4.98
CA PRO A 105 23.48 -0.17 6.41
C PRO A 105 23.69 1.21 7.01
N GLY A 106 22.71 1.73 7.74
CA GLY A 106 22.72 3.07 8.33
C GLY A 106 21.66 4.03 7.82
N ALA A 107 20.74 3.61 6.93
CA ALA A 107 19.58 4.42 6.60
C ALA A 107 18.73 4.67 7.87
N PRO A 108 18.27 5.92 8.10
CA PRO A 108 17.43 6.21 9.25
C PRO A 108 16.13 5.39 9.18
N ALA A 109 15.70 4.82 10.32
CA ALA A 109 14.46 4.07 10.42
C ALA A 109 13.29 4.91 9.88
N VAL A 110 12.49 4.33 9.00
CA VAL A 110 11.35 5.04 8.36
C VAL A 110 10.20 5.25 9.34
N LEU A 111 10.07 4.39 10.35
CA LEU A 111 9.13 4.53 11.46
C LEU A 111 9.91 4.58 12.78
N THR A 112 9.58 5.56 13.61
CA THR A 112 10.12 5.74 14.97
C THR A 112 8.96 5.94 15.94
N ALA A 113 9.16 5.65 17.23
CA ALA A 113 8.10 5.67 18.23
C ALA A 113 7.40 7.04 18.35
N ASP A 114 8.10 8.14 18.15
CA ASP A 114 7.57 9.51 18.17
C ASP A 114 6.60 9.82 17.02
N ARG A 115 6.54 8.96 16.01
CA ARG A 115 5.64 9.08 14.84
C ARG A 115 4.42 8.17 14.94
N VAL A 116 4.28 7.44 16.03
CA VAL A 116 3.13 6.56 16.31
C VAL A 116 2.23 7.23 17.35
N ARG A 117 0.94 7.31 17.05
CA ARG A 117 -0.05 7.95 17.92
C ARG A 117 -1.30 7.09 18.07
N ILE A 118 -1.99 7.25 19.19
CA ILE A 118 -3.32 6.71 19.42
C ILE A 118 -4.23 7.89 19.74
N HIS A 119 -5.25 8.06 18.92
CA HIS A 119 -6.28 9.08 19.10
C HIS A 119 -7.53 8.41 19.69
N PRO A 120 -7.97 8.77 20.91
CA PRO A 120 -9.06 8.06 21.60
C PRO A 120 -10.44 8.28 20.99
N GLY A 121 -10.58 9.27 20.09
CA GLY A 121 -11.83 9.62 19.44
C GLY A 121 -11.87 9.27 17.96
N SER A 122 -12.88 9.78 17.28
CA SER A 122 -13.00 9.82 15.84
C SER A 122 -12.44 11.12 15.28
N ALA A 123 -12.10 11.12 14.01
CA ALA A 123 -11.74 12.32 13.26
C ALA A 123 -12.45 12.32 11.89
N THR A 124 -12.50 13.46 11.26
CA THR A 124 -12.83 13.56 9.84
C THR A 124 -11.63 13.14 9.00
N ARG A 125 -11.85 12.76 7.74
CA ARG A 125 -10.76 12.45 6.80
C ARG A 125 -9.75 13.60 6.68
N ASP A 126 -10.23 14.84 6.59
CA ASP A 126 -9.36 16.02 6.46
C ASP A 126 -8.49 16.23 7.71
N GLU A 127 -9.04 16.03 8.90
CA GLU A 127 -8.29 16.08 10.17
C GLU A 127 -7.23 14.98 10.22
N ALA A 128 -7.58 13.76 9.81
CA ALA A 128 -6.66 12.63 9.77
C ALA A 128 -5.53 12.82 8.75
N LEU A 129 -5.84 13.34 7.55
CA LEU A 129 -4.83 13.72 6.55
C LEU A 129 -3.88 14.78 7.10
N LYS A 130 -4.44 15.81 7.76
CA LYS A 130 -3.65 16.86 8.37
C LYS A 130 -2.74 16.33 9.48
N GLU A 131 -3.25 15.50 10.38
CA GLU A 131 -2.45 14.92 11.47
C GLU A 131 -1.31 14.05 10.92
N ALA A 132 -1.60 13.22 9.92
CA ALA A 132 -0.58 12.41 9.27
C ALA A 132 0.51 13.27 8.61
N ALA A 133 0.12 14.34 7.90
CA ALA A 133 1.06 15.28 7.30
C ALA A 133 1.89 16.04 8.34
N ASP A 134 1.26 16.52 9.42
CA ASP A 134 1.95 17.25 10.50
C ASP A 134 3.05 16.39 11.15
N VAL A 135 2.81 15.09 11.33
CA VAL A 135 3.83 14.16 11.85
C VAL A 135 4.99 14.03 10.87
N LEU A 136 4.72 13.90 9.56
CA LEU A 136 5.76 13.81 8.53
C LEU A 136 6.57 15.12 8.40
N VAL A 137 5.91 16.28 8.54
CA VAL A 137 6.58 17.59 8.57
C VAL A 137 7.47 17.71 9.81
N ALA A 138 6.96 17.34 10.99
CA ALA A 138 7.73 17.35 12.24
C ALA A 138 8.95 16.43 12.18
N ALA A 139 8.86 15.32 11.45
CA ALA A 139 9.96 14.41 11.16
C ALA A 139 10.98 14.98 10.16
N GLY A 140 10.70 16.14 9.54
CA GLY A 140 11.55 16.71 8.48
C GLY A 140 11.53 15.91 7.17
N ALA A 141 10.57 15.00 7.01
CA ALA A 141 10.49 14.12 5.86
C ALA A 141 9.80 14.77 4.65
N VAL A 142 8.95 15.77 4.89
CA VAL A 142 8.23 16.49 3.85
C VAL A 142 8.16 17.98 4.17
N THR A 143 7.90 18.79 3.14
CA THR A 143 7.56 20.21 3.31
C THR A 143 6.09 20.40 3.72
N PRO A 144 5.68 21.56 4.30
CA PRO A 144 4.29 21.80 4.66
C PRO A 144 3.28 21.69 3.50
N ASP A 145 3.73 21.91 2.26
CA ASP A 145 2.89 21.81 1.06
C ASP A 145 2.46 20.36 0.74
N TYR A 146 3.09 19.37 1.40
CA TYR A 146 2.78 17.97 1.18
C TYR A 146 1.34 17.60 1.56
N LEU A 147 0.73 18.29 2.53
CA LEU A 147 -0.68 18.12 2.88
C LEU A 147 -1.60 18.37 1.67
N GLN A 148 -1.33 19.41 0.89
CA GLN A 148 -2.13 19.68 -0.31
C GLN A 148 -1.99 18.55 -1.33
N ALA A 149 -0.80 18.02 -1.51
CA ALA A 149 -0.56 16.88 -2.38
C ALA A 149 -1.28 15.60 -1.92
N MET A 150 -1.39 15.37 -0.60
CA MET A 150 -2.19 14.27 -0.04
C MET A 150 -3.68 14.46 -0.33
N HIS A 151 -4.22 15.66 -0.17
CA HIS A 151 -5.61 15.96 -0.55
C HIS A 151 -5.87 15.76 -2.04
N ASP A 152 -4.96 16.20 -2.90
CA ASP A 152 -5.11 16.07 -4.35
C ASP A 152 -5.01 14.60 -4.79
N ARG A 153 -4.16 13.81 -4.11
CA ARG A 153 -4.09 12.36 -4.31
C ARG A 153 -5.39 11.67 -3.92
N GLU A 154 -5.93 12.00 -2.75
CA GLU A 154 -7.17 11.41 -2.24
C GLU A 154 -8.39 11.72 -3.13
N LYS A 155 -8.46 12.96 -3.69
CA LYS A 155 -9.50 13.34 -4.66
C LYS A 155 -9.45 12.54 -5.96
N SER A 156 -8.26 12.12 -6.38
CA SER A 156 -8.10 11.39 -7.64
C SER A 156 -8.46 9.91 -7.50
N VAL A 157 -7.99 9.28 -6.44
CA VAL A 157 -8.27 7.86 -6.10
C VAL A 157 -8.13 7.71 -4.59
N SER A 158 -9.11 7.10 -3.93
CA SER A 158 -9.07 6.87 -2.49
C SER A 158 -7.81 6.10 -2.07
N THR A 159 -7.23 6.50 -0.96
CA THR A 159 -6.11 5.80 -0.33
C THR A 159 -6.56 4.81 0.75
N PHE A 160 -7.86 4.58 0.89
CA PHE A 160 -8.40 3.50 1.73
C PHE A 160 -8.10 2.14 1.11
N MET A 161 -7.59 1.22 1.93
CA MET A 161 -7.07 -0.07 1.47
C MET A 161 -7.94 -1.26 1.89
N GLY A 162 -8.94 -1.05 2.72
CA GLY A 162 -9.67 -2.11 3.41
C GLY A 162 -9.07 -2.44 4.77
N ASN A 163 -9.68 -3.38 5.51
CA ASN A 163 -9.26 -3.82 6.85
C ASN A 163 -9.02 -2.67 7.84
N GLY A 164 -9.76 -1.56 7.69
CA GLY A 164 -9.61 -0.38 8.54
C GLY A 164 -8.35 0.45 8.29
N LEU A 165 -7.64 0.24 7.17
CA LEU A 165 -6.39 0.91 6.83
C LEU A 165 -6.60 1.96 5.74
N ALA A 166 -6.11 3.18 5.96
CA ALA A 166 -5.86 4.18 4.94
C ALA A 166 -4.37 4.55 4.90
N ILE A 167 -3.83 4.74 3.68
CA ILE A 167 -2.41 5.03 3.44
C ILE A 167 -2.23 6.36 2.68
N PRO A 168 -2.60 7.49 3.26
CA PRO A 168 -2.48 8.76 2.56
C PRO A 168 -1.02 9.08 2.20
N HIS A 169 -0.82 9.53 0.96
CA HIS A 169 0.47 9.94 0.40
C HIS A 169 0.26 11.01 -0.65
N GLY A 170 1.32 11.70 -1.04
CA GLY A 170 1.25 12.74 -2.06
C GLY A 170 1.14 12.21 -3.49
N THR A 171 0.81 13.10 -4.43
CA THR A 171 0.85 12.81 -5.86
C THR A 171 2.28 12.68 -6.36
N ASN A 172 2.46 12.10 -7.56
CA ASN A 172 3.78 11.97 -8.18
C ASN A 172 4.44 13.33 -8.51
N GLU A 173 3.62 14.35 -8.75
CA GLU A 173 4.08 15.71 -9.05
C GLU A 173 4.67 16.39 -7.81
N ALA A 174 4.33 15.90 -6.61
CA ALA A 174 4.81 16.48 -5.34
C ALA A 174 6.14 15.87 -4.86
N LYS A 175 6.94 15.26 -5.74
CA LYS A 175 8.23 14.65 -5.36
C LYS A 175 9.18 15.64 -4.70
N ASP A 176 9.18 16.91 -5.14
CA ASP A 176 10.01 17.97 -4.57
C ASP A 176 9.62 18.32 -3.12
N ALA A 177 8.40 18.00 -2.71
CA ALA A 177 7.95 18.16 -1.34
C ALA A 177 8.45 17.04 -0.41
N VAL A 178 9.01 15.95 -0.96
CA VAL A 178 9.52 14.81 -0.20
C VAL A 178 11.03 14.97 0.02
N LEU A 179 11.41 15.22 1.27
CA LEU A 179 12.80 15.46 1.69
C LEU A 179 13.49 14.17 2.12
N GLY A 180 12.74 13.21 2.65
CA GLY A 180 13.24 11.93 3.14
C GLY A 180 12.13 10.87 3.23
N SER A 181 12.50 9.62 3.51
CA SER A 181 11.53 8.54 3.71
C SER A 181 11.09 8.48 5.17
N ALA A 182 9.78 8.50 5.41
CA ALA A 182 9.18 8.37 6.74
C ALA A 182 7.75 7.87 6.68
N LEU A 183 7.33 7.27 7.79
CA LEU A 183 5.94 6.94 8.06
C LEU A 183 5.42 7.77 9.25
N SER A 184 4.15 8.11 9.21
CA SER A 184 3.36 8.51 10.37
C SER A 184 2.26 7.48 10.58
N VAL A 185 2.04 7.04 11.80
CA VAL A 185 0.98 6.07 12.13
C VAL A 185 0.07 6.69 13.17
N VAL A 186 -1.21 6.80 12.86
CA VAL A 186 -2.23 7.25 13.79
C VAL A 186 -3.35 6.22 13.83
N ARG A 187 -3.60 5.65 15.03
CA ARG A 187 -4.78 4.84 15.27
C ARG A 187 -5.89 5.71 15.87
N TYR A 188 -7.08 5.63 15.29
CA TYR A 188 -8.28 6.31 15.76
C TYR A 188 -9.24 5.28 16.32
N ASP A 189 -9.39 5.22 17.65
CA ASP A 189 -10.26 4.25 18.32
C ASP A 189 -11.73 4.45 17.94
N GLY A 190 -12.14 5.70 17.72
CA GLY A 190 -13.46 6.06 17.19
C GLY A 190 -13.62 5.85 15.68
N GLY A 191 -12.52 5.66 14.97
CA GLY A 191 -12.47 5.55 13.51
C GLY A 191 -12.58 6.88 12.78
N VAL A 192 -12.26 6.85 11.52
CA VAL A 192 -12.36 7.96 10.55
C VAL A 192 -13.31 7.52 9.44
N ASP A 193 -14.28 8.34 9.11
CA ASP A 193 -15.13 8.12 7.94
C ASP A 193 -14.32 8.43 6.67
N TRP A 194 -14.10 7.40 5.86
CA TRP A 194 -13.34 7.47 4.61
C TRP A 194 -14.26 7.16 3.43
N ASP A 195 -15.14 8.13 3.09
CA ASP A 195 -16.16 8.02 2.04
C ASP A 195 -17.14 6.87 2.24
N GLY A 196 -17.58 6.64 3.50
CA GLY A 196 -18.51 5.59 3.89
C GLY A 196 -17.84 4.31 4.41
N ASP A 197 -16.54 4.15 4.20
CA ASP A 197 -15.73 3.12 4.84
C ASP A 197 -15.14 3.62 6.17
N ARG A 198 -14.84 2.71 7.08
CA ARG A 198 -14.25 3.08 8.38
C ARG A 198 -12.76 2.77 8.38
N ALA A 199 -11.92 3.81 8.43
CA ALA A 199 -10.50 3.67 8.70
C ALA A 199 -10.22 3.76 10.21
N THR A 200 -9.52 2.78 10.77
CA THR A 200 -9.01 2.78 12.15
C THR A 200 -7.56 3.22 12.17
N PHE A 201 -6.80 2.83 11.16
CA PHE A 201 -5.40 3.18 11.00
C PHE A 201 -5.23 4.13 9.82
N VAL A 202 -4.56 5.25 10.06
CA VAL A 202 -4.15 6.19 9.02
C VAL A 202 -2.63 6.25 9.02
N ILE A 203 -2.01 5.72 7.97
CA ILE A 203 -0.56 5.64 7.81
C ILE A 203 -0.13 6.61 6.72
N GLY A 204 0.34 7.78 7.11
CA GLY A 204 0.92 8.75 6.17
C GLY A 204 2.29 8.30 5.68
N ILE A 205 2.51 8.39 4.38
CA ILE A 205 3.73 7.88 3.75
C ILE A 205 4.46 9.00 3.02
N ALA A 206 5.71 9.22 3.38
CA ALA A 206 6.69 9.93 2.58
C ALA A 206 7.74 8.94 2.10
N GLY A 207 7.96 8.86 0.79
CA GLY A 207 8.92 7.92 0.21
C GLY A 207 9.81 8.59 -0.80
N LYS A 208 11.13 8.64 -0.51
CA LYS A 208 12.16 9.16 -1.39
C LYS A 208 12.87 8.00 -2.10
N ASP A 209 13.20 8.20 -3.37
CA ASP A 209 14.03 7.28 -4.17
C ASP A 209 13.54 5.83 -4.24
N GLY A 210 12.22 5.61 -4.14
CA GLY A 210 11.61 4.27 -4.27
C GLY A 210 11.56 3.44 -2.98
N ALA A 211 12.16 3.87 -1.87
CA ALA A 211 12.16 3.16 -0.59
C ALA A 211 10.73 2.87 -0.05
N HIS A 212 9.76 3.69 -0.43
CA HIS A 212 8.37 3.52 -0.03
C HIS A 212 7.73 2.20 -0.53
N LEU A 213 8.21 1.59 -1.60
CA LEU A 213 7.63 0.35 -2.14
C LEU A 213 7.79 -0.84 -1.18
N GLN A 214 8.97 -0.95 -0.59
CA GLN A 214 9.29 -2.01 0.37
C GLN A 214 8.48 -1.83 1.66
N ILE A 215 8.41 -0.60 2.16
CA ILE A 215 7.57 -0.21 3.29
C ILE A 215 6.09 -0.58 3.06
N LEU A 216 5.56 -0.25 1.87
CA LEU A 216 4.20 -0.60 1.50
C LEU A 216 3.96 -2.12 1.49
N SER A 217 4.93 -2.91 1.05
CA SER A 217 4.83 -4.36 1.08
C SER A 217 4.74 -4.89 2.52
N SER A 218 5.57 -4.40 3.44
CA SER A 218 5.55 -4.81 4.85
C SER A 218 4.25 -4.39 5.55
N ILE A 219 3.74 -3.19 5.26
CA ILE A 219 2.43 -2.76 5.75
C ILE A 219 1.32 -3.67 5.20
N ALA A 220 1.38 -4.02 3.91
CA ALA A 220 0.39 -4.90 3.31
C ALA A 220 0.38 -6.29 3.93
N GLU A 221 1.55 -6.86 4.21
CA GLU A 221 1.67 -8.15 4.87
C GLU A 221 1.02 -8.12 6.26
N LEU A 222 1.38 -7.14 7.08
CA LEU A 222 0.86 -6.95 8.43
C LEU A 222 -0.67 -6.76 8.46
N PHE A 223 -1.21 -5.96 7.56
CA PHE A 223 -2.66 -5.68 7.49
C PHE A 223 -3.46 -6.73 6.71
N SER A 224 -2.81 -7.72 6.12
CA SER A 224 -3.47 -8.87 5.45
C SER A 224 -3.82 -9.99 6.43
N ASP A 225 -3.18 -10.05 7.59
CA ASP A 225 -3.42 -11.03 8.63
C ASP A 225 -4.41 -10.47 9.66
N GLU A 226 -5.51 -11.19 9.90
CA GLU A 226 -6.56 -10.75 10.83
C GLU A 226 -6.08 -10.76 12.29
N ASP A 227 -5.19 -11.69 12.65
CA ASP A 227 -4.62 -11.79 13.99
C ASP A 227 -3.65 -10.62 14.25
N ASP A 228 -2.84 -10.25 13.27
CA ASP A 228 -1.95 -9.08 13.35
C ASP A 228 -2.76 -7.79 13.47
N VAL A 229 -3.80 -7.62 12.67
CA VAL A 229 -4.71 -6.46 12.76
C VAL A 229 -5.43 -6.42 14.11
N ALA A 230 -5.83 -7.57 14.67
CA ALA A 230 -6.42 -7.64 16.00
C ALA A 230 -5.42 -7.24 17.08
N ALA A 231 -4.16 -7.68 16.98
CA ALA A 231 -3.09 -7.29 17.90
C ALA A 231 -2.81 -5.78 17.83
N LEU A 232 -2.74 -5.19 16.64
CA LEU A 232 -2.58 -3.74 16.45
C LEU A 232 -3.73 -2.94 17.07
N ASN A 233 -4.97 -3.43 16.94
CA ASN A 233 -6.14 -2.81 17.55
C ASN A 233 -6.13 -2.93 19.09
N ALA A 234 -5.56 -4.01 19.65
CA ALA A 234 -5.50 -4.27 21.08
C ALA A 234 -4.38 -3.50 21.80
N ALA A 235 -3.38 -2.96 21.08
CA ALA A 235 -2.28 -2.22 21.67
C ALA A 235 -2.82 -1.05 22.54
N ALA A 236 -2.42 -0.99 23.80
CA ALA A 236 -2.92 0.00 24.75
C ALA A 236 -2.16 1.33 24.68
N THR A 237 -0.91 1.29 24.21
CA THR A 237 -0.03 2.47 24.16
C THR A 237 0.63 2.63 22.78
N PRO A 238 1.06 3.86 22.43
CA PRO A 238 1.82 4.10 21.20
C PRO A 238 3.11 3.26 21.12
N GLU A 239 3.75 2.98 22.27
CA GLU A 239 4.97 2.17 22.34
C GLU A 239 4.69 0.70 22.02
N GLU A 240 3.58 0.14 22.52
CA GLU A 240 3.13 -1.21 22.17
C GLU A 240 2.77 -1.29 20.68
N LEU A 241 2.05 -0.30 20.17
CA LEU A 241 1.70 -0.21 18.76
C LEU A 241 2.95 -0.10 17.88
N PHE A 242 3.93 0.73 18.29
CA PHE A 242 5.22 0.83 17.59
C PHE A 242 5.97 -0.50 17.58
N ALA A 243 6.01 -1.22 18.69
CA ALA A 243 6.70 -2.51 18.77
C ALA A 243 6.14 -3.53 17.77
N LEU A 244 4.80 -3.58 17.60
CA LEU A 244 4.13 -4.44 16.61
C LEU A 244 4.42 -4.02 15.17
N LEU A 245 4.57 -2.71 14.94
CA LEU A 245 4.84 -2.14 13.61
C LEU A 245 6.34 -2.11 13.25
N SER A 246 7.24 -2.38 14.19
CA SER A 246 8.68 -2.19 13.99
C SER A 246 9.27 -3.04 12.86
N ALA A 247 8.63 -4.14 12.50
CA ALA A 247 9.01 -4.99 11.36
C ALA A 247 9.05 -4.23 10.02
N VAL A 248 8.32 -3.11 9.89
CA VAL A 248 8.36 -2.26 8.68
C VAL A 248 9.71 -1.55 8.46
N ASN A 249 10.55 -1.47 9.49
CA ASN A 249 11.90 -0.90 9.39
C ASN A 249 12.94 -1.91 8.88
N GLU A 250 12.60 -3.19 8.86
CA GLU A 250 13.49 -4.29 8.42
C GLU A 250 13.29 -4.63 6.94
N ALA A 251 12.40 -3.90 6.30
CA ALA A 251 11.97 -4.10 4.92
C ALA A 251 12.93 -3.48 3.89
#